data_67ad316f31e7c2d72f85262cd1687be2
#
_entry.id   67ad316f31e7c2d72f85262cd1687be2
#
_cell.length_a   1.000
_cell.length_b   1.000
_cell.length_c   1.000
_cell.angle_alpha   90.00
_cell.angle_beta   90.00
_cell.angle_gamma   90.00
#
_symmetry.space_group_name_H-M   'P 1'
#
loop_
_entity.id
_entity.type
_entity.pdbx_description
1 polymer ?
#
loop_
_entity_poly.entity_id
_entity_poly.type
_entity_poly.pdbx_seq_one_letter_code
_entity_poly.pdbx_strand_id
1 'polypeptide(L)'
;VAEGAALDPPANPRRLFEILGAMNPARKRTVRLVVALSAAVLLASALIYTSFNAASPALTPSQLLRQAQPGRSYQLTGTVVKGSVRHDGGVLHFSVADRANSTDAVPVAYTGVVPDPFKEGREIIVTVQKDGAGYTGEQNSLITKCPSKYTVAPPSEKQNA
;
A
#
# COMPACT_ATOMS: atom_id res chain seq x y z
N VAL A 1 -17.05 -56.05 -29.58
CA VAL A 1 -18.29 -55.27 -29.42
C VAL A 1 -17.95 -54.14 -28.46
N ALA A 2 -17.61 -52.97 -28.99
CA ALA A 2 -17.30 -51.77 -28.23
C ALA A 2 -18.54 -50.86 -28.26
N GLU A 3 -19.17 -50.68 -27.14
CA GLU A 3 -20.29 -49.76 -26.93
C GLU A 3 -19.73 -48.37 -26.66
N GLY A 4 -19.99 -47.45 -27.58
CA GLY A 4 -19.52 -46.07 -27.52
C GLY A 4 -20.26 -45.30 -26.43
N ALA A 5 -19.50 -44.73 -25.50
CA ALA A 5 -19.97 -43.70 -24.57
C ALA A 5 -20.32 -42.44 -25.37
N ALA A 6 -21.58 -42.15 -25.54
CA ALA A 6 -22.07 -40.89 -26.07
C ALA A 6 -21.76 -39.78 -25.09
N LEU A 7 -20.90 -38.85 -25.48
CA LEU A 7 -20.65 -37.60 -24.80
C LEU A 7 -21.93 -36.75 -24.84
N ASP A 8 -22.51 -36.49 -23.69
CA ASP A 8 -23.62 -35.55 -23.53
C ASP A 8 -23.24 -34.17 -24.08
N PRO A 9 -24.09 -33.52 -24.89
CA PRO A 9 -23.82 -32.19 -25.40
C PRO A 9 -23.83 -31.15 -24.26
N PRO A 10 -23.03 -30.07 -24.38
CA PRO A 10 -22.91 -29.08 -23.34
C PRO A 10 -24.24 -28.45 -22.96
N ALA A 11 -24.49 -28.32 -21.69
CA ALA A 11 -25.74 -27.83 -21.11
C ALA A 11 -26.24 -26.56 -21.81
N ASN A 12 -27.36 -26.68 -22.51
CA ASN A 12 -28.01 -25.60 -23.25
C ASN A 12 -28.40 -24.46 -22.27
N PRO A 13 -27.90 -23.22 -22.45
CA PRO A 13 -28.19 -22.12 -21.56
C PRO A 13 -29.68 -21.79 -21.46
N ARG A 14 -30.50 -22.23 -22.43
CA ARG A 14 -31.95 -22.06 -22.39
C ARG A 14 -32.63 -22.90 -21.30
N ARG A 15 -32.06 -24.02 -20.88
CA ARG A 15 -32.60 -24.84 -19.76
C ARG A 15 -32.47 -24.16 -18.41
N LEU A 16 -31.45 -23.34 -18.23
CA LEU A 16 -31.31 -22.54 -17.00
C LEU A 16 -32.43 -21.50 -16.84
N PHE A 17 -32.90 -20.92 -17.96
CA PHE A 17 -34.01 -19.98 -17.92
C PHE A 17 -35.38 -20.67 -17.71
N GLU A 18 -35.57 -21.92 -18.21
CA GLU A 18 -36.80 -22.69 -17.97
C GLU A 18 -36.95 -23.10 -16.50
N ILE A 19 -35.84 -23.51 -15.86
CA ILE A 19 -35.86 -23.89 -14.43
C ILE A 19 -36.24 -22.70 -13.54
N LEU A 20 -35.85 -21.47 -13.90
CA LEU A 20 -36.24 -20.26 -13.21
C LEU A 20 -37.71 -19.84 -13.45
N GLY A 21 -38.30 -20.31 -14.57
CA GLY A 21 -39.71 -20.01 -14.95
C GLY A 21 -40.75 -20.78 -14.16
N ALA A 22 -40.44 -22.00 -13.72
CA ALA A 22 -41.39 -22.92 -13.05
C ALA A 22 -41.45 -22.81 -11.54
N MET A 23 -40.71 -21.87 -10.92
CA MET A 23 -40.64 -21.70 -9.46
C MET A 23 -41.84 -20.92 -8.91
N ASN A 24 -42.41 -21.44 -7.82
CA ASN A 24 -43.48 -20.83 -7.03
C ASN A 24 -43.15 -19.36 -6.66
N PRO A 25 -44.09 -18.40 -6.71
CA PRO A 25 -43.80 -16.97 -6.48
C PRO A 25 -43.09 -16.66 -5.15
N ALA A 26 -43.34 -17.44 -4.11
CA ALA A 26 -42.63 -17.34 -2.84
C ALA A 26 -41.15 -17.74 -2.96
N ARG A 27 -40.82 -18.83 -3.69
CA ARG A 27 -39.45 -19.25 -3.95
C ARG A 27 -38.70 -18.25 -4.84
N LYS A 28 -39.36 -17.58 -5.80
CA LYS A 28 -38.74 -16.54 -6.64
C LYS A 28 -38.25 -15.35 -5.81
N ARG A 29 -38.99 -14.96 -4.77
CA ARG A 29 -38.57 -13.90 -3.83
C ARG A 29 -37.35 -14.32 -3.01
N THR A 30 -37.36 -15.54 -2.48
CA THR A 30 -36.23 -16.06 -1.67
C THR A 30 -34.96 -16.19 -2.52
N VAL A 31 -35.06 -16.73 -3.76
CA VAL A 31 -33.91 -16.87 -4.66
C VAL A 31 -33.33 -15.50 -5.04
N ARG A 32 -34.20 -14.51 -5.35
CA ARG A 32 -33.74 -13.14 -5.63
C ARG A 32 -33.05 -12.51 -4.43
N LEU A 33 -33.56 -12.70 -3.23
CA LEU A 33 -32.94 -12.20 -2.00
C LEU A 33 -31.58 -12.89 -1.75
N VAL A 34 -31.48 -14.20 -1.91
CA VAL A 34 -30.22 -14.93 -1.75
C VAL A 34 -29.18 -14.47 -2.77
N VAL A 35 -29.57 -14.34 -4.04
CA VAL A 35 -28.68 -13.85 -5.10
C VAL A 35 -28.23 -12.41 -4.84
N ALA A 36 -29.14 -11.53 -4.43
CA ALA A 36 -28.82 -10.14 -4.11
C ALA A 36 -27.89 -10.06 -2.89
N LEU A 37 -28.14 -10.88 -1.86
CA LEU A 37 -27.31 -10.91 -0.65
C LEU A 37 -25.91 -11.45 -0.95
N SER A 38 -25.81 -12.52 -1.74
CA SER A 38 -24.50 -13.08 -2.15
C SER A 38 -23.71 -12.10 -3.01
N ALA A 39 -24.36 -11.41 -3.95
CA ALA A 39 -23.73 -10.37 -4.75
C ALA A 39 -23.24 -9.20 -3.87
N ALA A 40 -24.03 -8.77 -2.89
CA ALA A 40 -23.64 -7.71 -1.96
C ALA A 40 -22.43 -8.11 -1.11
N VAL A 41 -22.39 -9.37 -0.62
CA VAL A 41 -21.25 -9.90 0.15
C VAL A 41 -19.99 -9.97 -0.70
N LEU A 42 -20.10 -10.42 -1.96
CA LEU A 42 -18.96 -10.47 -2.90
C LEU A 42 -18.42 -9.06 -3.21
N LEU A 43 -19.31 -8.10 -3.46
CA LEU A 43 -18.91 -6.69 -3.68
C LEU A 43 -18.25 -6.09 -2.44
N ALA A 44 -18.81 -6.31 -1.25
CA ALA A 44 -18.22 -5.84 -0.01
C ALA A 44 -16.84 -6.45 0.22
N SER A 45 -16.68 -7.76 -0.02
CA SER A 45 -15.38 -8.45 0.08
C SER A 45 -14.35 -7.89 -0.90
N ALA A 46 -14.76 -7.62 -2.13
CA ALA A 46 -13.89 -7.03 -3.15
C ALA A 46 -13.45 -5.61 -2.76
N LEU A 47 -14.38 -4.78 -2.24
CA LEU A 47 -14.06 -3.43 -1.77
C LEU A 47 -13.10 -3.44 -0.58
N ILE A 48 -13.31 -4.34 0.37
CA ILE A 48 -12.42 -4.51 1.52
C ILE A 48 -11.03 -4.93 1.03
N TYR A 49 -10.96 -5.91 0.14
CA TYR A 49 -9.69 -6.40 -0.40
C TYR A 49 -8.91 -5.29 -1.13
N THR A 50 -9.58 -4.49 -1.97
CA THR A 50 -8.94 -3.36 -2.67
C THR A 50 -8.50 -2.25 -1.72
N SER A 51 -9.28 -1.96 -0.67
CA SER A 51 -8.93 -0.96 0.34
C SER A 51 -7.66 -1.33 1.12
N PHE A 52 -7.50 -2.59 1.50
CA PHE A 52 -6.28 -3.04 2.19
C PHE A 52 -5.04 -3.06 1.28
N ASN A 53 -5.20 -3.30 -0.02
CA ASN A 53 -4.09 -3.27 -0.97
C ASN A 53 -3.68 -1.84 -1.38
N ALA A 54 -4.56 -0.86 -1.26
CA ALA A 54 -4.27 0.54 -1.60
C ALA A 54 -3.49 1.28 -0.49
N ALA A 55 -3.46 0.76 0.74
CA ALA A 55 -2.72 1.36 1.82
C ALA A 55 -1.22 1.05 1.68
N SER A 56 -0.39 2.09 1.48
CA SER A 56 1.07 1.95 1.54
C SER A 56 1.50 1.84 3.01
N PRO A 57 1.98 0.68 3.47
CA PRO A 57 2.41 0.53 4.86
C PRO A 57 3.63 1.42 5.14
N ALA A 58 3.63 2.06 6.32
CA ALA A 58 4.77 2.85 6.78
C ALA A 58 5.86 1.94 7.31
N LEU A 59 7.05 2.03 6.73
CA LEU A 59 8.22 1.22 7.08
C LEU A 59 9.43 2.11 7.35
N THR A 60 10.30 1.63 8.22
CA THR A 60 11.64 2.19 8.39
C THR A 60 12.60 1.60 7.36
N PRO A 61 13.76 2.24 7.08
CA PRO A 61 14.77 1.72 6.15
C PRO A 61 15.14 0.25 6.40
N SER A 62 15.42 -0.13 7.64
CA SER A 62 15.76 -1.52 7.99
C SER A 62 14.62 -2.51 7.75
N GLN A 63 13.38 -2.09 7.97
CA GLN A 63 12.19 -2.92 7.68
C GLN A 63 11.96 -3.03 6.17
N LEU A 64 12.14 -1.94 5.44
CA LEU A 64 11.99 -1.91 3.99
C LEU A 64 12.97 -2.86 3.31
N LEU A 65 14.23 -2.86 3.71
CA LEU A 65 15.25 -3.78 3.16
C LEU A 65 14.88 -5.26 3.35
N ARG A 66 14.21 -5.60 4.45
CA ARG A 66 13.81 -6.99 4.76
C ARG A 66 12.48 -7.42 4.14
N GLN A 67 11.54 -6.49 3.92
CA GLN A 67 10.15 -6.82 3.61
C GLN A 67 9.68 -6.30 2.25
N ALA A 68 10.47 -5.45 1.56
CA ALA A 68 10.04 -4.86 0.32
C ALA A 68 9.87 -5.88 -0.81
N GLN A 69 8.67 -5.92 -1.37
CA GLN A 69 8.33 -6.72 -2.54
C GLN A 69 8.32 -5.84 -3.79
N PRO A 70 8.78 -6.35 -4.95
CA PRO A 70 8.69 -5.63 -6.21
C PRO A 70 7.25 -5.26 -6.57
N GLY A 71 7.05 -4.09 -7.15
CA GLY A 71 5.73 -3.63 -7.61
C GLY A 71 4.78 -3.15 -6.52
N ARG A 72 5.23 -3.08 -5.26
CA ARG A 72 4.43 -2.60 -4.15
C ARG A 72 4.97 -1.28 -3.61
N SER A 73 4.09 -0.33 -3.32
CA SER A 73 4.44 0.97 -2.75
C SER A 73 4.51 0.88 -1.22
N TYR A 74 5.48 1.58 -0.64
CA TYR A 74 5.72 1.65 0.80
C TYR A 74 5.96 3.10 1.22
N GLN A 75 5.47 3.49 2.36
CA GLN A 75 5.77 4.80 2.93
C GLN A 75 7.05 4.71 3.78
N LEU A 76 8.17 5.14 3.19
CA LEU A 76 9.48 5.15 3.85
C LEU A 76 9.58 6.35 4.79
N THR A 77 9.84 6.10 6.06
CA THR A 77 10.09 7.14 7.07
C THR A 77 11.50 6.98 7.62
N GLY A 78 12.30 8.04 7.57
CA GLY A 78 13.66 8.01 8.09
C GLY A 78 14.36 9.36 7.96
N THR A 79 15.65 9.37 8.23
CA THR A 79 16.52 10.56 8.19
C THR A 79 17.38 10.55 6.94
N VAL A 80 17.44 11.67 6.22
CA VAL A 80 18.33 11.83 5.05
C VAL A 80 19.78 11.79 5.50
N VAL A 81 20.56 10.88 4.92
CA VAL A 81 21.98 10.72 5.24
C VAL A 81 22.76 11.93 4.75
N LYS A 82 23.66 12.45 5.59
CA LYS A 82 24.53 13.59 5.23
C LYS A 82 25.50 13.21 4.11
N GLY A 83 25.65 14.09 3.11
CA GLY A 83 26.53 13.86 1.95
C GLY A 83 25.98 12.88 0.91
N SER A 84 24.72 12.43 1.06
CA SER A 84 24.10 11.50 0.12
C SER A 84 23.26 12.17 -0.96
N VAL A 85 22.97 13.46 -0.82
CA VAL A 85 22.09 14.19 -1.74
C VAL A 85 22.85 14.57 -3.02
N ARG A 86 22.32 14.13 -4.15
CA ARG A 86 22.86 14.45 -5.48
C ARG A 86 21.73 14.77 -6.45
N HIS A 87 21.94 15.72 -7.33
CA HIS A 87 21.01 16.06 -8.40
C HIS A 87 21.62 15.60 -9.72
N ASP A 88 20.90 14.81 -10.46
CA ASP A 88 21.31 14.33 -11.78
C ASP A 88 20.12 14.39 -12.75
N GLY A 89 20.23 15.22 -13.80
CA GLY A 89 19.23 15.31 -14.88
C GLY A 89 17.77 15.54 -14.42
N GLY A 90 17.55 16.26 -13.30
CA GLY A 90 16.20 16.47 -12.75
C GLY A 90 15.74 15.38 -11.78
N VAL A 91 16.55 14.37 -11.50
CA VAL A 91 16.35 13.35 -10.50
C VAL A 91 17.12 13.71 -9.24
N LEU A 92 16.46 13.68 -8.10
CA LEU A 92 17.08 13.85 -6.79
C LEU A 92 17.41 12.47 -6.22
N HIS A 93 18.70 12.17 -6.08
CA HIS A 93 19.21 10.97 -5.43
C HIS A 93 19.59 11.27 -3.99
N PHE A 94 19.12 10.48 -3.06
CA PHE A 94 19.50 10.58 -1.65
C PHE A 94 19.35 9.24 -0.97
N SER A 95 19.99 9.08 0.18
CA SER A 95 19.85 7.88 1.02
C SER A 95 19.09 8.20 2.29
N VAL A 96 18.24 7.30 2.70
CA VAL A 96 17.44 7.42 3.93
C VAL A 96 17.87 6.33 4.89
N ALA A 97 18.24 6.71 6.11
CA ALA A 97 18.66 5.80 7.17
C ALA A 97 17.65 5.83 8.35
N ASP A 98 17.69 4.76 9.15
CA ASP A 98 16.95 4.72 10.40
C ASP A 98 17.45 5.78 11.39
N ARG A 99 16.52 6.35 12.17
CA ARG A 99 16.85 7.33 13.21
C ARG A 99 17.79 6.75 14.28
N ALA A 100 17.62 5.47 14.61
CA ALA A 100 18.38 4.79 15.65
C ALA A 100 19.65 4.10 15.12
N ASN A 101 19.70 3.77 13.83
CA ASN A 101 20.80 3.02 13.21
C ASN A 101 21.06 3.53 11.80
N SER A 102 22.15 4.24 11.62
CA SER A 102 22.56 4.81 10.32
C SER A 102 23.22 3.78 9.38
N THR A 103 23.38 2.52 9.80
CA THR A 103 24.04 1.48 9.01
C THR A 103 23.18 1.01 7.84
N ASP A 104 21.87 0.96 8.05
CA ASP A 104 20.91 0.51 7.04
C ASP A 104 20.34 1.71 6.27
N ALA A 105 21.05 2.14 5.23
CA ALA A 105 20.61 3.24 4.38
C ALA A 105 19.98 2.71 3.08
N VAL A 106 18.85 3.26 2.72
CA VAL A 106 18.12 2.94 1.50
C VAL A 106 18.32 4.04 0.45
N PRO A 107 18.90 3.74 -0.71
CA PRO A 107 19.03 4.71 -1.79
C PRO A 107 17.67 4.94 -2.46
N VAL A 108 17.29 6.20 -2.63
CA VAL A 108 16.05 6.63 -3.26
C VAL A 108 16.35 7.57 -4.41
N ALA A 109 15.74 7.31 -5.56
CA ALA A 109 15.70 8.21 -6.72
C ALA A 109 14.31 8.88 -6.77
N TYR A 110 14.25 10.19 -6.69
CA TYR A 110 13.01 10.95 -6.61
C TYR A 110 12.90 11.95 -7.75
N THR A 111 11.79 11.89 -8.48
CA THR A 111 11.42 12.85 -9.53
C THR A 111 10.14 13.57 -9.10
N GLY A 112 10.25 14.80 -8.63
CA GLY A 112 9.08 15.57 -8.21
C GLY A 112 9.48 16.88 -7.54
N VAL A 113 8.47 17.56 -7.02
CA VAL A 113 8.70 18.81 -6.29
C VAL A 113 9.38 18.51 -4.96
N VAL A 114 10.54 19.12 -4.74
CA VAL A 114 11.29 19.00 -3.49
C VAL A 114 10.79 20.11 -2.55
N PRO A 115 10.29 19.78 -1.35
CA PRO A 115 9.85 20.79 -0.39
C PRO A 115 11.02 21.65 0.10
N ASP A 116 10.79 22.97 0.27
CA ASP A 116 11.83 23.92 0.76
C ASP A 116 12.53 23.46 2.05
N PRO A 117 11.85 22.85 3.05
CA PRO A 117 12.52 22.41 4.27
C PRO A 117 13.34 21.13 4.11
N PHE A 118 13.41 20.53 2.90
CA PHE A 118 14.23 19.35 2.64
C PHE A 118 15.72 19.68 2.81
N LYS A 119 16.37 18.96 3.70
CA LYS A 119 17.82 19.09 3.97
C LYS A 119 18.36 17.75 4.47
N GLU A 120 19.66 17.56 4.28
CA GLU A 120 20.39 16.46 4.89
C GLU A 120 20.26 16.48 6.42
N GLY A 121 20.15 15.31 7.01
CA GLY A 121 19.92 15.15 8.46
C GLY A 121 18.49 15.44 8.91
N ARG A 122 17.57 15.75 7.99
CA ARG A 122 16.14 15.92 8.30
C ARG A 122 15.39 14.60 8.17
N GLU A 123 14.37 14.46 9.00
CA GLU A 123 13.44 13.37 8.90
C GLU A 123 12.41 13.64 7.80
N ILE A 124 12.23 12.66 6.94
CA ILE A 124 11.31 12.71 5.81
C ILE A 124 10.38 11.53 5.80
N ILE A 125 9.29 11.67 5.07
CA ILE A 125 8.40 10.61 4.65
C ILE A 125 8.30 10.68 3.13
N VAL A 126 8.50 9.56 2.46
CA VAL A 126 8.36 9.47 1.01
C VAL A 126 7.75 8.12 0.64
N THR A 127 6.82 8.11 -0.29
CA THR A 127 6.29 6.85 -0.84
C THR A 127 7.29 6.32 -1.87
N VAL A 128 7.74 5.10 -1.68
CA VAL A 128 8.75 4.46 -2.54
C VAL A 128 8.25 3.14 -3.07
N GLN A 129 8.67 2.80 -4.28
CA GLN A 129 8.47 1.50 -4.90
C GLN A 129 9.84 0.87 -5.18
N LYS A 130 9.96 -0.43 -4.98
CA LYS A 130 11.20 -1.16 -5.26
C LYS A 130 11.37 -1.29 -6.77
N ASP A 131 12.50 -0.78 -7.28
CA ASP A 131 12.88 -0.84 -8.68
C ASP A 131 14.31 -1.40 -8.80
N GLY A 132 14.40 -2.66 -9.18
CA GLY A 132 15.69 -3.38 -9.26
C GLY A 132 16.44 -3.39 -7.93
N ALA A 133 17.64 -2.81 -7.91
CA ALA A 133 18.50 -2.73 -6.73
C ALA A 133 18.25 -1.48 -5.87
N GLY A 134 17.42 -0.53 -6.34
CA GLY A 134 17.11 0.73 -5.66
C GLY A 134 15.62 0.90 -5.36
N TYR A 135 15.28 2.13 -5.01
CA TYR A 135 13.90 2.53 -4.75
C TYR A 135 13.60 3.82 -5.50
N THR A 136 12.48 3.82 -6.21
CA THR A 136 11.98 5.02 -6.89
C THR A 136 10.91 5.66 -6.03
N GLY A 137 11.08 6.96 -5.73
CA GLY A 137 10.10 7.74 -4.99
C GLY A 137 8.96 8.19 -5.89
N GLU A 138 7.73 8.07 -5.39
CA GLU A 138 6.53 8.53 -6.08
C GLU A 138 6.49 10.06 -6.10
N GLN A 139 6.08 10.63 -7.24
CA GLN A 139 5.99 12.09 -7.41
C GLN A 139 5.07 12.72 -6.37
N ASN A 140 5.48 13.87 -5.85
CA ASN A 140 4.74 14.66 -4.87
C ASN A 140 4.44 13.95 -3.53
N SER A 141 5.12 12.83 -3.24
CA SER A 141 4.98 12.10 -1.99
C SER A 141 6.01 12.49 -0.92
N LEU A 142 7.00 13.31 -1.27
CA LEU A 142 8.07 13.70 -0.36
C LEU A 142 7.59 14.75 0.63
N ILE A 143 7.57 14.40 1.91
CA ILE A 143 7.17 15.26 3.02
C ILE A 143 8.33 15.38 4.00
N THR A 144 8.66 16.60 4.40
CA THR A 144 9.68 16.85 5.41
C THR A 144 9.01 17.12 6.76
N LYS A 145 9.41 16.38 7.79
CA LYS A 145 8.92 16.63 9.15
C LYS A 145 9.62 17.84 9.74
N CYS A 146 8.84 18.84 10.18
CA CYS A 146 9.38 19.93 10.96
C CYS A 146 9.74 19.42 12.38
N PRO A 147 10.92 19.71 12.92
CA PRO A 147 11.23 19.37 14.30
C PRO A 147 10.30 20.16 15.21
N SER A 148 9.37 19.48 15.88
CA SER A 148 8.55 20.07 16.92
C SER A 148 9.48 20.39 18.11
N LYS A 149 9.80 21.64 18.32
CA LYS A 149 10.51 22.11 19.51
C LYS A 149 9.56 22.18 20.73
N TYR A 150 8.88 21.09 21.01
CA TYR A 150 8.28 20.92 22.34
C TYR A 150 9.29 20.17 23.21
N THR A 151 10.32 20.89 23.65
CA THR A 151 11.04 20.49 24.85
C THR A 151 10.09 20.80 26.00
N VAL A 152 9.42 19.77 26.52
CA VAL A 152 8.76 19.90 27.82
C VAL A 152 9.89 20.19 28.80
N ALA A 153 9.97 21.44 29.24
CA ALA A 153 10.88 21.81 30.34
C ALA A 153 10.49 20.95 31.55
N PRO A 154 11.45 20.30 32.24
CA PRO A 154 11.13 19.57 33.45
C PRO A 154 10.53 20.57 34.46
N PRO A 155 9.49 20.15 35.21
CA PRO A 155 8.91 21.03 36.24
C PRO A 155 10.02 21.41 37.19
N SER A 156 10.25 22.74 37.31
CA SER A 156 11.18 23.30 38.30
C SER A 156 10.67 22.92 39.68
N GLU A 157 11.37 21.99 40.30
CA GLU A 157 11.19 21.64 41.70
C GLU A 157 11.46 22.93 42.51
N LYS A 158 10.38 23.51 43.03
CA LYS A 158 10.47 24.59 43.97
C LYS A 158 11.09 24.03 45.26
N GLN A 159 12.38 24.26 45.43
CA GLN A 159 13.01 24.13 46.73
C GLN A 159 12.40 25.20 47.65
N ASN A 160 11.52 24.77 48.52
CA ASN A 160 11.16 25.54 49.72
C ASN A 160 12.27 25.33 50.75
N ALA A 161 13.02 26.40 51.00
CA ALA A 161 13.81 26.58 52.21
C ALA A 161 12.91 27.15 53.30
#